data_c65939a87baca33fc4542444f59f35ab
#
_entry.id   c65939a87baca33fc4542444f59f35ab
#
_cell.length_a   1.000
_cell.length_b   1.000
_cell.length_c   1.000
_cell.angle_alpha   90.00
_cell.angle_beta   90.00
_cell.angle_gamma   90.00
#
_symmetry.space_group_name_H-M   'P 1'
#
loop_
_entity.id
_entity.type
_entity.pdbx_description
1 polymer ?
#
loop_
_entity_poly.entity_id
_entity_poly.type
_entity_poly.pdbx_seq_one_letter_code
_entity_poly.pdbx_strand_id
1 'polypeptide(L)'
;GNCNSGNCNSGDWNKTCFSNGCFNTESPKIYLFNKPSNWNYSDWLNSDARYILMNCPSNVLSWIWEDDMTDEEKEQHPEYLATGGFLKHIEEETGRQMWWDGLSDVQKDSVMQLPNFDKDIFKEITGISIEA
;
A
#
# COMPACT_ATOMS: atom_id res chain seq x y z
N GLY A 1 9.86 6.97 24.29
CA GLY A 1 11.00 6.75 25.16
C GLY A 1 11.89 7.97 25.26
N ASN A 2 12.76 7.96 26.24
CA ASN A 2 13.64 9.07 26.57
C ASN A 2 15.06 8.86 26.04
N CYS A 3 15.71 9.96 25.69
CA CYS A 3 17.14 10.00 25.34
C CYS A 3 17.51 9.13 24.13
N ASN A 4 16.58 8.92 23.20
CA ASN A 4 16.86 8.23 21.96
C ASN A 4 17.47 9.19 20.93
N SER A 5 18.49 8.72 20.22
CA SER A 5 18.99 9.35 19.01
C SER A 5 18.50 8.56 17.82
N GLY A 6 17.49 9.02 17.15
CA GLY A 6 16.84 8.31 16.06
C GLY A 6 15.35 8.32 16.23
N ASN A 7 14.65 7.79 15.26
CA ASN A 7 13.20 7.88 15.17
C ASN A 7 12.50 6.54 15.41
N CYS A 8 11.27 6.62 15.89
CA CYS A 8 10.37 5.47 16.00
C CYS A 8 10.92 4.35 16.88
N ASN A 9 11.64 4.69 17.95
CA ASN A 9 12.15 3.74 18.92
C ASN A 9 11.13 3.52 20.05
N SER A 10 11.05 2.30 20.50
CA SER A 10 10.39 1.93 21.76
C SER A 10 11.48 1.64 22.80
N GLY A 11 11.42 2.30 23.94
CA GLY A 11 12.46 2.17 24.97
C GLY A 11 13.31 3.39 25.08
N ASP A 12 14.47 3.27 25.75
CA ASP A 12 15.30 4.41 26.11
C ASP A 12 16.75 4.22 25.65
N TRP A 13 17.43 5.34 25.45
CA TRP A 13 18.86 5.37 25.17
C TRP A 13 19.29 4.65 23.90
N ASN A 14 18.44 4.60 22.90
CA ASN A 14 18.77 3.97 21.61
C ASN A 14 19.43 5.00 20.66
N LYS A 15 20.44 4.57 19.92
CA LYS A 15 21.07 5.35 18.85
C LYS A 15 20.69 4.87 17.46
N THR A 16 19.57 4.21 17.36
CA THR A 16 19.10 3.62 16.11
C THR A 16 17.70 4.12 15.79
N CYS A 17 17.15 3.68 14.67
CA CYS A 17 15.77 3.90 14.34
C CYS A 17 15.01 2.58 14.45
N PHE A 18 13.75 2.65 14.88
CA PHE A 18 12.87 1.50 14.98
C PHE A 18 13.36 0.40 15.93
N SER A 19 14.15 0.77 16.95
CA SER A 19 14.61 -0.18 17.95
C SER A 19 13.56 -0.40 19.04
N ASN A 20 13.59 -1.59 19.60
CA ASN A 20 12.76 -1.96 20.73
C ASN A 20 13.70 -2.36 21.87
N GLY A 21 13.59 -1.69 23.02
CA GLY A 21 14.47 -1.93 24.16
C GLY A 21 15.35 -0.72 24.48
N CYS A 22 16.51 -0.96 25.08
CA CYS A 22 17.39 0.08 25.59
C CYS A 22 18.85 -0.16 25.15
N PHE A 23 19.58 0.95 24.97
CA PHE A 23 21.00 0.94 24.63
C PHE A 23 21.34 0.18 23.35
N ASN A 24 20.49 0.28 22.33
CA ASN A 24 20.77 -0.31 21.03
C ASN A 24 21.60 0.62 20.16
N THR A 25 22.61 0.09 19.51
CA THR A 25 23.49 0.81 18.60
C THR A 25 23.38 0.32 17.16
N GLU A 26 22.72 -0.80 16.94
CA GLU A 26 22.48 -1.40 15.62
C GLU A 26 21.00 -1.39 15.30
N SER A 27 20.66 -1.04 14.06
CA SER A 27 19.27 -1.09 13.61
C SER A 27 18.78 -2.54 13.57
N PRO A 28 17.62 -2.84 14.17
CA PRO A 28 17.12 -4.19 14.20
C PRO A 28 16.68 -4.66 12.81
N LYS A 29 16.68 -5.96 12.61
CA LYS A 29 16.02 -6.55 11.46
C LYS A 29 14.51 -6.47 11.65
N ILE A 30 13.79 -6.22 10.57
CA ILE A 30 12.34 -6.07 10.62
C ILE A 30 11.65 -7.39 10.28
N TYR A 31 10.42 -7.52 10.75
CA TYR A 31 9.55 -8.60 10.33
C TYR A 31 8.85 -8.20 9.04
N LEU A 32 8.72 -9.14 8.14
CA LEU A 32 7.92 -9.03 6.94
C LEU A 32 7.00 -10.24 6.86
N PHE A 33 5.71 -9.99 6.65
CA PHE A 33 4.70 -11.04 6.58
C PHE A 33 4.71 -11.97 7.81
N ASN A 34 4.80 -11.35 8.99
CA ASN A 34 4.78 -12.02 10.30
C ASN A 34 6.01 -12.89 10.63
N LYS A 35 7.04 -12.83 9.82
CA LYS A 35 8.24 -13.64 9.99
C LYS A 35 9.49 -12.77 10.02
N PRO A 36 10.54 -13.20 10.73
CA PRO A 36 11.81 -12.47 10.72
C PRO A 36 12.38 -12.39 9.31
N SER A 37 12.97 -11.24 8.98
CA SER A 37 13.67 -11.06 7.72
C SER A 37 15.13 -10.68 7.97
N ASN A 38 15.94 -10.67 6.91
CA ASN A 38 17.30 -10.15 6.96
C ASN A 38 17.38 -8.67 6.57
N TRP A 39 16.24 -8.00 6.43
CA TRP A 39 16.17 -6.58 6.12
C TRP A 39 16.11 -5.75 7.40
N ASN A 40 16.74 -4.56 7.37
CA ASN A 40 16.43 -3.51 8.33
C ASN A 40 15.42 -2.54 7.70
N TYR A 41 14.96 -1.55 8.45
CA TYR A 41 13.96 -0.62 7.94
C TYR A 41 14.47 0.21 6.75
N SER A 42 15.77 0.51 6.72
CA SER A 42 16.39 1.22 5.60
C SER A 42 16.29 0.43 4.30
N ASP A 43 16.43 -0.88 4.36
CA ASP A 43 16.24 -1.75 3.17
C ASP A 43 14.84 -1.64 2.61
N TRP A 44 13.83 -1.61 3.49
CA TRP A 44 12.44 -1.38 3.09
C TRP A 44 12.25 0.01 2.46
N LEU A 45 12.78 1.07 3.10
CA LEU A 45 12.64 2.43 2.59
C LEU A 45 13.25 2.61 1.19
N ASN A 46 14.30 1.88 0.88
CA ASN A 46 14.99 1.96 -0.40
C ASN A 46 14.54 0.90 -1.41
N SER A 47 13.54 0.08 -1.07
CA SER A 47 13.08 -0.97 -1.96
C SER A 47 12.17 -0.45 -3.07
N ASP A 48 12.22 -1.12 -4.22
CA ASP A 48 11.31 -0.86 -5.32
C ASP A 48 9.86 -1.15 -4.93
N ALA A 49 9.65 -2.18 -4.12
CA ALA A 49 8.33 -2.56 -3.63
C ALA A 49 7.64 -1.42 -2.87
N ARG A 50 8.38 -0.76 -1.97
CA ARG A 50 7.84 0.39 -1.24
C ARG A 50 7.48 1.53 -2.19
N TYR A 51 8.34 1.83 -3.13
CA TYR A 51 8.09 2.89 -4.11
C TYR A 51 6.83 2.60 -4.93
N ILE A 52 6.68 1.37 -5.39
CA ILE A 52 5.50 0.93 -6.14
C ILE A 52 4.24 1.04 -5.27
N LEU A 53 4.30 0.53 -4.04
CA LEU A 53 3.15 0.50 -3.13
C LEU A 53 2.73 1.89 -2.65
N MET A 54 3.65 2.86 -2.62
CA MET A 54 3.30 4.25 -2.30
C MET A 54 2.35 4.89 -3.31
N ASN A 55 2.30 4.38 -4.52
CA ASN A 55 1.39 4.85 -5.56
C ASN A 55 0.03 4.17 -5.51
N CYS A 56 -0.17 3.25 -4.57
CA CYS A 56 -1.46 2.60 -4.37
C CYS A 56 -2.50 3.63 -3.88
N PRO A 57 -3.62 3.76 -4.57
CA PRO A 57 -4.63 4.75 -4.18
C PRO A 57 -5.31 4.37 -2.87
N SER A 58 -5.57 5.37 -2.01
CA SER A 58 -6.38 5.18 -0.81
C SER A 58 -7.85 5.51 -1.05
N ASN A 59 -8.12 6.46 -1.93
CA ASN A 59 -9.46 6.81 -2.38
C ASN A 59 -9.42 6.94 -3.90
N VAL A 60 -10.27 6.20 -4.59
CA VAL A 60 -10.31 6.26 -6.05
C VAL A 60 -11.58 6.97 -6.49
N LEU A 61 -11.40 8.08 -7.21
CA LEU A 61 -12.46 8.76 -7.91
C LEU A 61 -12.24 8.51 -9.40
N SER A 62 -13.26 8.05 -10.09
CA SER A 62 -13.20 7.77 -11.51
C SER A 62 -14.28 8.56 -12.22
N TRP A 63 -13.91 9.22 -13.32
CA TRP A 63 -14.89 9.87 -14.19
C TRP A 63 -15.57 8.82 -15.05
N ILE A 64 -16.91 8.78 -14.99
CA ILE A 64 -17.71 7.87 -15.80
C ILE A 64 -18.39 8.69 -16.87
N TRP A 65 -18.08 8.38 -18.13
CA TRP A 65 -18.69 9.05 -19.28
C TRP A 65 -20.14 8.56 -19.50
N GLU A 66 -20.97 9.42 -20.08
CA GLU A 66 -22.37 9.12 -20.35
C GLU A 66 -22.58 7.76 -21.03
N ASP A 67 -21.75 7.42 -22.00
CA ASP A 67 -21.86 6.16 -22.75
C ASP A 67 -21.60 4.92 -21.87
N ASP A 68 -20.89 5.10 -20.75
CA ASP A 68 -20.56 4.02 -19.82
C ASP A 68 -21.49 4.01 -18.60
N MET A 69 -22.42 4.97 -18.50
CA MET A 69 -23.35 5.05 -17.38
C MET A 69 -24.48 4.03 -17.52
N THR A 70 -24.83 3.42 -16.39
CA THR A 70 -26.05 2.58 -16.31
C THR A 70 -27.28 3.48 -16.24
N ASP A 71 -28.45 2.92 -16.52
CA ASP A 71 -29.72 3.66 -16.42
C ASP A 71 -29.96 4.16 -14.99
N GLU A 72 -29.61 3.35 -13.98
CA GLU A 72 -29.70 3.73 -12.57
C GLU A 72 -28.78 4.91 -12.25
N GLU A 73 -27.55 4.90 -12.75
CA GLU A 73 -26.59 5.99 -12.56
C GLU A 73 -27.11 7.29 -13.19
N LYS A 74 -27.75 7.21 -14.34
CA LYS A 74 -28.35 8.36 -15.00
C LYS A 74 -29.52 8.97 -14.20
N GLU A 75 -30.28 8.14 -13.53
CA GLU A 75 -31.36 8.62 -12.65
C GLU A 75 -30.82 9.31 -11.40
N GLN A 76 -29.74 8.78 -10.82
CA GLN A 76 -29.12 9.32 -9.62
C GLN A 76 -28.27 10.56 -9.88
N HIS A 77 -27.74 10.70 -11.10
CA HIS A 77 -26.83 11.77 -11.47
C HIS A 77 -27.31 12.48 -12.75
N PRO A 78 -28.46 13.16 -12.69
CA PRO A 78 -29.02 13.82 -13.89
C PRO A 78 -28.12 14.94 -14.45
N GLU A 79 -27.15 15.42 -13.69
CA GLU A 79 -26.16 16.39 -14.12
C GLU A 79 -25.32 15.93 -15.31
N TYR A 80 -25.31 14.61 -15.60
CA TYR A 80 -24.58 14.08 -16.75
C TYR A 80 -25.00 14.73 -18.08
N LEU A 81 -26.24 15.18 -18.17
CA LEU A 81 -26.76 15.86 -19.36
C LEU A 81 -25.97 17.14 -19.68
N ALA A 82 -25.46 17.80 -18.66
CA ALA A 82 -24.70 19.04 -18.82
C ALA A 82 -23.19 18.78 -18.85
N THR A 83 -22.70 17.78 -18.11
CA THR A 83 -21.26 17.52 -17.93
C THR A 83 -20.71 16.39 -18.80
N GLY A 84 -21.58 15.57 -19.40
CA GLY A 84 -21.18 14.41 -20.20
C GLY A 84 -20.81 13.18 -19.39
N GLY A 85 -20.99 13.22 -18.07
CA GLY A 85 -20.67 12.12 -17.17
C GLY A 85 -20.78 12.54 -15.71
N PHE A 86 -20.21 11.74 -14.82
CA PHE A 86 -20.17 12.06 -13.40
C PHE A 86 -18.92 11.48 -12.73
N LEU A 87 -18.58 12.01 -11.57
CA LEU A 87 -17.45 11.54 -10.77
C LEU A 87 -17.94 10.45 -9.81
N LYS A 88 -17.49 9.22 -10.02
CA LYS A 88 -17.88 8.06 -9.23
C LYS A 88 -16.80 7.74 -8.21
N HIS A 89 -17.21 7.56 -6.96
CA HIS A 89 -16.36 7.04 -5.91
C HIS A 89 -16.31 5.52 -6.02
N ILE A 90 -15.10 4.99 -6.20
CA ILE A 90 -14.86 3.54 -6.25
C ILE A 90 -14.42 3.10 -4.86
N GLU A 91 -14.99 2.01 -4.36
CA GLU A 91 -14.59 1.45 -3.08
C GLU A 91 -13.09 1.18 -3.04
N GLU A 92 -12.48 1.42 -1.88
CA GLU A 92 -11.04 1.37 -1.67
C GLU A 92 -10.43 0.03 -2.14
N GLU A 93 -11.05 -1.08 -1.76
CA GLU A 93 -10.57 -2.41 -2.16
C GLU A 93 -10.63 -2.62 -3.67
N THR A 94 -11.71 -2.20 -4.31
CA THR A 94 -11.88 -2.29 -5.76
C THR A 94 -10.85 -1.42 -6.48
N GLY A 95 -10.62 -0.21 -5.98
CA GLY A 95 -9.63 0.70 -6.53
C GLY A 95 -8.22 0.16 -6.43
N ARG A 96 -7.87 -0.45 -5.32
CA ARG A 96 -6.57 -1.09 -5.11
C ARG A 96 -6.38 -2.28 -6.06
N GLN A 97 -7.40 -3.10 -6.24
CA GLN A 97 -7.34 -4.23 -7.15
C GLN A 97 -7.13 -3.78 -8.59
N MET A 98 -7.85 -2.76 -9.04
CA MET A 98 -7.70 -2.18 -10.38
C MET A 98 -6.27 -1.64 -10.58
N TRP A 99 -5.75 -0.94 -9.58
CA TRP A 99 -4.39 -0.43 -9.62
C TRP A 99 -3.36 -1.56 -9.73
N TRP A 100 -3.51 -2.61 -8.93
CA TRP A 100 -2.63 -3.79 -8.97
C TRP A 100 -2.67 -4.47 -10.34
N ASP A 101 -3.87 -4.70 -10.87
CA ASP A 101 -4.05 -5.38 -12.15
C ASP A 101 -3.43 -4.59 -13.32
N GLY A 102 -3.33 -3.28 -13.17
CA GLY A 102 -2.70 -2.40 -14.16
C GLY A 102 -1.18 -2.32 -14.08
N LEU A 103 -0.55 -2.91 -13.05
CA LEU A 103 0.90 -2.91 -12.94
C LEU A 103 1.53 -3.87 -13.96
N SER A 104 2.76 -3.55 -14.37
CA SER A 104 3.53 -4.44 -15.22
C SER A 104 3.95 -5.69 -14.45
N ASP A 105 4.32 -6.76 -15.16
CA ASP A 105 4.81 -7.98 -14.53
C ASP A 105 6.06 -7.73 -13.70
N VAL A 106 6.94 -6.85 -14.16
CA VAL A 106 8.15 -6.46 -13.43
C VAL A 106 7.81 -5.78 -12.12
N GLN A 107 6.82 -4.88 -12.12
CA GLN A 107 6.37 -4.19 -10.90
C GLN A 107 5.73 -5.16 -9.91
N LYS A 108 4.87 -6.05 -10.39
CA LYS A 108 4.26 -7.08 -9.54
C LYS A 108 5.31 -8.00 -8.93
N ASP A 109 6.29 -8.42 -9.73
CA ASP A 109 7.39 -9.27 -9.26
C ASP A 109 8.22 -8.57 -8.18
N SER A 110 8.48 -7.28 -8.32
CA SER A 110 9.21 -6.51 -7.32
C SER A 110 8.54 -6.55 -5.94
N VAL A 111 7.21 -6.50 -5.91
CA VAL A 111 6.44 -6.61 -4.67
C VAL A 111 6.47 -8.05 -4.16
N MET A 112 6.26 -9.03 -5.04
CA MET A 112 6.21 -10.44 -4.65
C MET A 112 7.56 -11.01 -4.24
N GLN A 113 8.66 -10.33 -4.54
CA GLN A 113 10.00 -10.71 -4.11
C GLN A 113 10.38 -10.20 -2.72
N LEU A 114 9.50 -9.49 -2.05
CA LEU A 114 9.74 -9.12 -0.66
C LEU A 114 10.02 -10.37 0.18
N PRO A 115 10.99 -10.30 1.13
CA PRO A 115 11.26 -11.45 1.99
C PRO A 115 10.00 -11.97 2.66
N ASN A 116 9.83 -13.28 2.69
CA ASN A 116 8.67 -13.96 3.31
C ASN A 116 7.32 -13.64 2.66
N PHE A 117 7.29 -13.11 1.45
CA PHE A 117 6.04 -12.70 0.80
C PHE A 117 4.96 -13.77 0.90
N ASP A 118 3.78 -13.37 1.35
CA ASP A 118 2.61 -14.22 1.52
C ASP A 118 1.39 -13.51 0.94
N LYS A 119 0.83 -14.07 -0.12
CA LYS A 119 -0.30 -13.46 -0.83
C LYS A 119 -1.55 -13.36 0.02
N ASP A 120 -1.75 -14.26 0.98
CA ASP A 120 -2.92 -14.25 1.84
C ASP A 120 -2.85 -13.12 2.85
N ILE A 121 -1.67 -12.87 3.43
CA ILE A 121 -1.43 -11.73 4.31
C ILE A 121 -1.55 -10.44 3.53
N PHE A 122 -0.99 -10.38 2.33
CA PHE A 122 -1.09 -9.22 1.44
C PHE A 122 -2.55 -8.87 1.16
N LYS A 123 -3.37 -9.87 0.86
CA LYS A 123 -4.80 -9.68 0.64
C LYS A 123 -5.53 -9.23 1.90
N GLU A 124 -5.19 -9.80 3.06
CA GLU A 124 -5.80 -9.42 4.34
C GLU A 124 -5.61 -7.93 4.63
N ILE A 125 -4.43 -7.38 4.35
CA ILE A 125 -4.09 -5.99 4.65
C ILE A 125 -4.59 -5.05 3.56
N THR A 126 -4.41 -5.39 2.30
CA THR A 126 -4.69 -4.49 1.17
C THR A 126 -6.02 -4.73 0.49
N GLY A 127 -6.61 -5.91 0.64
CA GLY A 127 -7.77 -6.34 -0.13
C GLY A 127 -7.44 -6.84 -1.53
N ILE A 128 -6.18 -6.78 -1.94
CA ILE A 128 -5.74 -7.16 -3.28
C ILE A 128 -5.58 -8.67 -3.38
N SER A 129 -6.25 -9.26 -4.37
CA SER A 129 -6.08 -10.68 -4.71
C SER A 129 -5.02 -10.82 -5.79
N ILE A 130 -4.06 -11.72 -5.55
CA ILE A 130 -3.01 -12.04 -6.51
C ILE A 130 -3.31 -13.43 -7.06
N GLU A 131 -3.53 -13.50 -8.36
CA GLU A 131 -3.66 -14.78 -9.04
C GLU A 131 -2.27 -15.29 -9.41
N ALA A 132 -2.02 -16.51 -9.04
CA ALA A 132 -0.72 -17.15 -9.29
C ALA A 132 -0.58 -17.53 -10.77
#